data_c01d4e007060264a24ee9881ea81aab2
#
_entry.id   c01d4e007060264a24ee9881ea81aab2
#
_cell.length_a   1.000
_cell.length_b   1.000
_cell.length_c   1.000
_cell.angle_alpha   90.00
_cell.angle_beta   90.00
_cell.angle_gamma   90.00
#
_symmetry.space_group_name_H-M   'P 1'
#
loop_
_entity.id
_entity.type
_entity.pdbx_description
1 polymer ?
#
loop_
_entity_poly.entity_id
_entity_poly.type
_entity_poly.pdbx_seq_one_letter_code
_entity_poly.pdbx_strand_id
1 'polypeptide(L)'
;RALRYVDRASMSNSIESRVPLLDHELVEACFQAPSRHKIVNNQQRSLFKYNFKNEVNNNVLFKNKRTIADPQSYWLKNNLKNLSKDVFYSESFDEFGLLDKKKFRKYYESFLNYPKHFNTFFIFQVLIMELWVKNIFKS
;
A
#
# COMPACT_ATOMS: atom_id res chain seq x y z
N ARG A 1 -6.65 8.28 -2.84
CA ARG A 1 -5.20 8.01 -3.04
C ARG A 1 -4.96 6.95 -4.13
N ALA A 2 -5.60 5.77 -4.08
CA ALA A 2 -5.35 4.67 -5.03
C ALA A 2 -5.51 5.09 -6.50
N LEU A 3 -6.58 5.79 -6.85
CA LEU A 3 -6.82 6.26 -8.23
C LEU A 3 -5.69 7.15 -8.76
N ARG A 4 -5.16 8.04 -7.90
CA ARG A 4 -4.03 8.90 -8.29
C ARG A 4 -2.76 8.12 -8.58
N TYR A 5 -2.50 7.05 -7.83
CA TYR A 5 -1.33 6.19 -8.09
C TYR A 5 -1.50 5.39 -9.39
N VAL A 6 -2.69 4.82 -9.59
CA VAL A 6 -2.99 4.08 -10.82
C VAL A 6 -2.87 4.99 -12.03
N ASP A 7 -3.48 6.18 -11.98
CA ASP A 7 -3.42 7.16 -13.06
C ASP A 7 -1.97 7.57 -13.38
N ARG A 8 -1.18 7.98 -12.38
CA ARG A 8 0.22 8.36 -12.60
C ARG A 8 1.07 7.22 -13.14
N ALA A 9 0.90 6.00 -12.61
CA ALA A 9 1.66 4.85 -13.05
C ALA A 9 1.30 4.43 -14.48
N SER A 10 0.04 4.50 -14.86
CA SER A 10 -0.40 4.19 -16.22
C SER A 10 0.01 5.30 -17.19
N MET A 11 -0.17 6.57 -16.83
CA MET A 11 0.18 7.70 -17.68
C MET A 11 1.70 7.85 -17.88
N SER A 12 2.52 7.40 -16.94
CA SER A 12 3.99 7.35 -17.15
C SER A 12 4.40 6.41 -18.30
N ASN A 13 3.49 5.52 -18.71
CA ASN A 13 3.65 4.63 -19.86
C ASN A 13 2.69 4.98 -21.00
N SER A 14 2.09 6.16 -21.00
CA SER A 14 1.11 6.64 -21.99
C SER A 14 -0.11 5.70 -22.13
N ILE A 15 -0.53 5.07 -21.02
CA ILE A 15 -1.68 4.18 -20.97
C ILE A 15 -2.79 4.85 -20.16
N GLU A 16 -3.98 5.03 -20.74
CA GLU A 16 -5.16 5.49 -20.00
C GLU A 16 -5.75 4.33 -19.19
N SER A 17 -5.84 4.51 -17.87
CA SER A 17 -6.48 3.54 -16.98
C SER A 17 -7.92 3.96 -16.68
N ARG A 18 -8.88 3.12 -17.08
CA ARG A 18 -10.30 3.33 -16.80
C ARG A 18 -10.77 2.42 -15.67
N VAL A 19 -11.67 2.92 -14.83
CA VAL A 19 -12.18 2.24 -13.63
C VAL A 19 -13.71 2.02 -13.75
N PRO A 20 -14.16 0.98 -14.44
CA PRO A 20 -15.58 0.79 -14.75
C PRO A 20 -16.48 0.70 -13.51
N LEU A 21 -15.95 0.26 -12.35
CA LEU A 21 -16.70 0.21 -11.11
C LEU A 21 -16.90 1.58 -10.44
N LEU A 22 -16.34 2.65 -11.01
CA LEU A 22 -16.54 4.04 -10.57
C LEU A 22 -17.28 4.87 -11.61
N ASP A 23 -17.93 4.22 -12.56
CA ASP A 23 -18.90 4.86 -13.45
C ASP A 23 -20.00 5.53 -12.63
N HIS A 24 -20.40 6.76 -13.02
CA HIS A 24 -21.30 7.58 -12.20
C HIS A 24 -22.69 6.95 -12.08
N GLU A 25 -23.22 6.34 -13.16
CA GLU A 25 -24.52 5.69 -13.12
C GLU A 25 -24.50 4.48 -12.18
N LEU A 26 -23.42 3.67 -12.22
CA LEU A 26 -23.25 2.55 -11.33
C LEU A 26 -23.13 3.00 -9.85
N VAL A 27 -22.39 4.07 -9.61
CA VAL A 27 -22.22 4.65 -8.26
C VAL A 27 -23.55 5.16 -7.73
N GLU A 28 -24.33 5.90 -8.55
CA GLU A 28 -25.65 6.40 -8.17
C GLU A 28 -26.61 5.24 -7.86
N ALA A 29 -26.68 4.23 -8.73
CA ALA A 29 -27.49 3.04 -8.49
C ALA A 29 -27.07 2.31 -7.18
N CYS A 30 -25.78 2.21 -6.90
CA CYS A 30 -25.29 1.66 -5.67
C CYS A 30 -25.68 2.49 -4.44
N PHE A 31 -25.70 3.81 -4.55
CA PHE A 31 -26.13 4.69 -3.45
C PHE A 31 -27.64 4.56 -3.18
N GLN A 32 -28.45 4.46 -4.21
CA GLN A 32 -29.91 4.29 -4.12
C GLN A 32 -30.32 2.92 -3.54
N ALA A 33 -29.47 1.90 -3.69
CA ALA A 33 -29.75 0.56 -3.20
C ALA A 33 -29.85 0.55 -1.66
N PRO A 34 -30.90 -0.05 -1.06
CA PRO A 34 -31.02 -0.17 0.39
C PRO A 34 -29.85 -0.90 1.03
N SER A 35 -29.47 -0.46 2.23
CA SER A 35 -28.31 -0.99 2.97
C SER A 35 -28.39 -2.51 3.20
N ARG A 36 -29.61 -3.05 3.39
CA ARG A 36 -29.84 -4.50 3.54
C ARG A 36 -29.36 -5.35 2.36
N HIS A 37 -29.19 -4.77 1.18
CA HIS A 37 -28.66 -5.46 -0.01
C HIS A 37 -27.15 -5.30 -0.18
N LYS A 38 -26.54 -4.33 0.49
CA LYS A 38 -25.11 -4.05 0.42
C LYS A 38 -24.27 -5.00 1.26
N ILE A 39 -24.85 -5.38 2.43
CA ILE A 39 -24.23 -6.36 3.35
C ILE A 39 -25.30 -7.39 3.69
N VAL A 40 -25.11 -8.63 3.28
CA VAL A 40 -26.03 -9.74 3.54
C VAL A 40 -25.25 -10.86 4.24
N ASN A 41 -25.76 -11.38 5.35
CA ASN A 41 -25.11 -12.45 6.12
C ASN A 41 -23.63 -12.16 6.44
N ASN A 42 -23.33 -10.94 6.87
CA ASN A 42 -21.99 -10.46 7.17
C ASN A 42 -21.02 -10.45 5.94
N GLN A 43 -21.56 -10.63 4.74
CA GLN A 43 -20.81 -10.56 3.48
C GLN A 43 -20.86 -9.15 2.91
N GLN A 44 -19.71 -8.50 2.80
CA GLN A 44 -19.57 -7.21 2.15
C GLN A 44 -19.69 -7.36 0.61
N ARG A 45 -20.10 -6.29 -0.06
CA ARG A 45 -20.27 -6.22 -1.52
C ARG A 45 -21.29 -7.23 -2.03
N SER A 46 -22.34 -7.48 -1.28
CA SER A 46 -23.35 -8.49 -1.61
C SER A 46 -24.01 -8.24 -2.95
N LEU A 47 -24.41 -6.99 -3.25
CA LEU A 47 -24.96 -6.65 -4.57
C LEU A 47 -24.07 -7.16 -5.71
N PHE A 48 -22.79 -6.85 -5.66
CA PHE A 48 -21.84 -7.30 -6.68
C PHE A 48 -21.75 -8.83 -6.72
N LYS A 49 -21.54 -9.47 -5.58
CA LYS A 49 -21.34 -10.91 -5.47
C LYS A 49 -22.55 -11.71 -5.98
N TYR A 50 -23.76 -11.30 -5.62
CA TYR A 50 -24.96 -12.02 -6.02
C TYR A 50 -25.32 -11.81 -7.49
N ASN A 51 -25.00 -10.65 -8.06
CA ASN A 51 -25.19 -10.43 -9.50
C ASN A 51 -24.24 -11.28 -10.36
N PHE A 52 -23.02 -11.51 -9.91
CA PHE A 52 -22.00 -12.27 -10.67
C PHE A 52 -21.87 -13.74 -10.24
N LYS A 53 -22.77 -14.26 -9.41
CA LYS A 53 -22.69 -15.63 -8.88
C LYS A 53 -22.72 -16.75 -9.94
N ASN A 54 -23.32 -16.48 -11.09
CA ASN A 54 -23.41 -17.44 -12.17
C ASN A 54 -22.25 -17.31 -13.19
N GLU A 55 -21.49 -16.23 -13.12
CA GLU A 55 -20.42 -15.90 -14.07
C GLU A 55 -19.04 -16.12 -13.44
N VAL A 56 -18.94 -16.02 -12.13
CA VAL A 56 -17.68 -16.16 -11.40
C VAL A 56 -17.75 -17.33 -10.44
N ASN A 57 -16.68 -18.11 -10.37
CA ASN A 57 -16.60 -19.24 -9.43
C ASN A 57 -16.85 -18.79 -7.99
N ASN A 58 -17.80 -19.45 -7.33
CA ASN A 58 -18.23 -19.12 -5.97
C ASN A 58 -17.10 -19.15 -4.93
N ASN A 59 -16.12 -20.06 -5.08
CA ASN A 59 -14.95 -20.11 -4.19
C ASN A 59 -14.08 -18.85 -4.27
N VAL A 60 -14.11 -18.12 -5.39
CA VAL A 60 -13.43 -16.84 -5.57
C VAL A 60 -14.32 -15.71 -5.09
N LEU A 61 -15.57 -15.70 -5.54
CA LEU A 61 -16.53 -14.62 -5.32
C LEU A 61 -16.85 -14.42 -3.83
N PHE A 62 -17.08 -15.51 -3.09
CA PHE A 62 -17.43 -15.48 -1.68
C PHE A 62 -16.25 -15.66 -0.73
N LYS A 63 -15.03 -15.67 -1.25
CA LYS A 63 -13.84 -15.73 -0.42
C LYS A 63 -13.78 -14.54 0.55
N ASN A 64 -13.43 -14.80 1.78
CA ASN A 64 -13.22 -13.75 2.77
C ASN A 64 -12.10 -12.82 2.32
N LYS A 65 -12.34 -11.51 2.50
CA LYS A 65 -11.32 -10.50 2.20
C LYS A 65 -10.08 -10.76 3.06
N ARG A 66 -8.95 -10.97 2.41
CA ARG A 66 -7.65 -11.00 3.07
C ARG A 66 -6.99 -9.63 2.93
N THR A 67 -6.30 -9.20 3.95
CA THR A 67 -5.37 -8.07 3.86
C THR A 67 -4.30 -8.40 2.83
N ILE A 68 -3.96 -7.44 2.00
CA ILE A 68 -2.81 -7.57 1.10
C ILE A 68 -1.60 -7.80 2.00
N ALA A 69 -0.87 -8.89 1.78
CA ALA A 69 0.37 -9.14 2.49
C ALA A 69 1.34 -7.98 2.21
N ASP A 70 1.84 -7.37 3.27
CA ASP A 70 2.85 -6.33 3.16
C ASP A 70 4.24 -6.98 3.14
N PRO A 71 4.93 -7.03 2.00
CA PRO A 71 6.24 -7.65 1.89
C PRO A 71 7.36 -6.79 2.45
N GLN A 72 7.08 -5.55 2.87
CA GLN A 72 8.09 -4.57 3.29
C GLN A 72 8.95 -5.08 4.45
N SER A 73 8.35 -5.77 5.41
CA SER A 73 9.09 -6.37 6.52
C SER A 73 10.12 -7.40 6.05
N TYR A 74 9.73 -8.24 5.10
CA TYR A 74 10.62 -9.21 4.50
C TYR A 74 11.73 -8.54 3.70
N TRP A 75 11.37 -7.56 2.87
CA TRP A 75 12.35 -6.82 2.05
C TRP A 75 13.37 -6.07 2.89
N LEU A 76 12.94 -5.33 3.92
CA LEU A 76 13.83 -4.59 4.80
C LEU A 76 14.80 -5.48 5.58
N LYS A 77 14.38 -6.73 5.90
CA LYS A 77 15.24 -7.70 6.59
C LYS A 77 16.20 -8.44 5.67
N ASN A 78 15.85 -8.61 4.41
CA ASN A 78 16.57 -9.45 3.45
C ASN A 78 17.07 -8.64 2.24
N ASN A 79 16.22 -8.45 1.24
CA ASN A 79 16.62 -7.88 -0.04
C ASN A 79 17.15 -6.43 0.05
N LEU A 80 16.55 -5.61 0.89
CA LEU A 80 16.90 -4.20 1.07
C LEU A 80 17.75 -3.92 2.32
N LYS A 81 18.17 -4.95 3.03
CA LYS A 81 18.89 -4.80 4.30
C LYS A 81 20.17 -3.99 4.15
N ASN A 82 21.00 -4.32 3.17
CA ASN A 82 22.26 -3.61 2.92
C ASN A 82 21.99 -2.18 2.46
N LEU A 83 21.12 -2.00 1.47
CA LEU A 83 20.71 -0.68 1.00
C LEU A 83 20.17 0.19 2.14
N SER A 84 19.31 -0.36 2.99
CA SER A 84 18.75 0.37 4.14
C SER A 84 19.83 0.78 5.13
N LYS A 85 20.78 -0.10 5.40
CA LYS A 85 21.94 0.23 6.26
C LYS A 85 22.79 1.33 5.64
N ASP A 86 23.16 1.19 4.38
CA ASP A 86 23.99 2.19 3.69
C ASP A 86 23.33 3.56 3.68
N VAL A 87 22.00 3.62 3.53
CA VAL A 87 21.24 4.87 3.59
C VAL A 87 21.15 5.42 5.01
N PHE A 88 20.71 4.64 5.99
CA PHE A 88 20.42 5.12 7.34
C PHE A 88 21.68 5.43 8.17
N TYR A 89 22.84 4.85 7.81
CA TYR A 89 24.10 5.12 8.48
C TYR A 89 25.02 6.07 7.70
N SER A 90 24.58 6.53 6.51
CA SER A 90 25.34 7.55 5.76
C SER A 90 25.40 8.88 6.54
N GLU A 91 26.41 9.70 6.26
CA GLU A 91 26.54 11.04 6.82
C GLU A 91 25.37 11.95 6.38
N SER A 92 24.91 11.76 5.14
CA SER A 92 23.79 12.49 4.55
C SER A 92 22.41 12.04 5.00
N PHE A 93 22.30 11.04 5.87
CA PHE A 93 21.00 10.61 6.38
C PHE A 93 20.32 11.73 7.15
N ASP A 94 19.05 11.98 6.86
CA ASP A 94 18.24 13.03 7.47
C ASP A 94 18.92 14.42 7.43
N GLU A 95 19.36 14.83 6.25
CA GLU A 95 20.01 16.11 6.03
C GLU A 95 19.07 17.31 6.34
N PHE A 96 17.77 17.09 6.16
CA PHE A 96 16.75 18.11 6.48
C PHE A 96 16.34 18.17 7.96
N GLY A 97 16.88 17.30 8.81
CA GLY A 97 16.61 17.31 10.25
C GLY A 97 15.18 16.96 10.62
N LEU A 98 14.53 16.12 9.84
CA LEU A 98 13.14 15.67 10.08
C LEU A 98 13.02 14.61 11.16
N LEU A 99 14.14 13.91 11.47
CA LEU A 99 14.17 12.78 12.38
C LEU A 99 15.29 12.95 13.44
N ASP A 100 15.07 12.35 14.59
CA ASP A 100 16.17 12.09 15.53
C ASP A 100 16.97 10.88 15.02
N LYS A 101 18.12 11.14 14.37
CA LYS A 101 19.00 10.09 13.78
C LYS A 101 19.31 8.96 14.74
N LYS A 102 19.63 9.29 16.01
CA LYS A 102 20.01 8.29 17.03
C LYS A 102 18.81 7.40 17.39
N LYS A 103 17.65 8.02 17.63
CA LYS A 103 16.42 7.28 17.94
C LYS A 103 15.96 6.44 16.77
N PHE A 104 16.01 6.97 15.54
CA PHE A 104 15.62 6.22 14.36
C PHE A 104 16.52 5.01 14.12
N ARG A 105 17.85 5.15 14.23
CA ARG A 105 18.79 4.04 14.08
C ARG A 105 18.54 2.95 15.13
N LYS A 106 18.33 3.32 16.39
CA LYS A 106 17.95 2.37 17.44
C LYS A 106 16.62 1.66 17.14
N TYR A 107 15.65 2.40 16.62
CA TYR A 107 14.36 1.84 16.19
C TYR A 107 14.54 0.82 15.05
N TYR A 108 15.36 1.14 14.06
CA TYR A 108 15.66 0.24 12.93
C TYR A 108 16.41 -1.02 13.39
N GLU A 109 17.40 -0.90 14.27
CA GLU A 109 18.10 -2.06 14.84
C GLU A 109 17.16 -2.98 15.63
N SER A 110 16.30 -2.39 16.44
CA SER A 110 15.29 -3.14 17.18
C SER A 110 14.29 -3.85 16.24
N PHE A 111 13.91 -3.22 15.14
CA PHE A 111 13.11 -3.86 14.10
C PHE A 111 13.82 -5.07 13.48
N LEU A 112 15.10 -4.99 13.19
CA LEU A 112 15.83 -6.12 12.61
C LEU A 112 15.80 -7.37 13.52
N ASN A 113 15.79 -7.16 14.82
CA ASN A 113 15.71 -8.23 15.82
C ASN A 113 14.27 -8.71 16.08
N TYR A 114 13.31 -7.79 16.17
CA TYR A 114 11.93 -8.06 16.59
C TYR A 114 10.90 -7.43 15.64
N PRO A 115 10.82 -7.83 14.35
CA PRO A 115 10.05 -7.11 13.31
C PRO A 115 8.54 -7.00 13.58
N LYS A 116 7.95 -7.96 14.31
CA LYS A 116 6.50 -7.99 14.57
C LYS A 116 5.97 -6.82 15.41
N HIS A 117 6.85 -6.14 16.14
CA HIS A 117 6.50 -5.06 17.07
C HIS A 117 6.71 -3.66 16.49
N PHE A 118 7.11 -3.57 15.22
CA PHE A 118 7.50 -2.30 14.62
C PHE A 118 6.64 -1.94 13.41
N ASN A 119 6.44 -0.65 13.21
CA ASN A 119 5.79 -0.14 12.02
C ASN A 119 6.76 -0.17 10.82
N THR A 120 6.75 -1.26 10.09
CA THR A 120 7.60 -1.47 8.91
C THR A 120 7.30 -0.47 7.79
N PHE A 121 6.06 -0.02 7.68
CA PHE A 121 5.66 1.00 6.72
C PHE A 121 6.39 2.33 6.97
N PHE A 122 6.54 2.73 8.24
CA PHE A 122 7.30 3.93 8.60
C PHE A 122 8.77 3.81 8.19
N ILE A 123 9.42 2.69 8.50
CA ILE A 123 10.83 2.47 8.11
C ILE A 123 10.99 2.51 6.59
N PHE A 124 10.06 1.88 5.87
CA PHE A 124 10.09 1.87 4.42
C PHE A 124 9.86 3.26 3.82
N GLN A 125 8.95 4.06 4.39
CA GLN A 125 8.74 5.45 3.98
C GLN A 125 9.99 6.30 4.16
N VAL A 126 10.69 6.16 5.29
CA VAL A 126 11.96 6.88 5.53
C VAL A 126 13.01 6.47 4.49
N LEU A 127 13.13 5.17 4.17
CA LEU A 127 14.05 4.70 3.13
C LEU A 127 13.74 5.34 1.77
N ILE A 128 12.48 5.32 1.36
CA ILE A 128 12.07 5.89 0.06
C ILE A 128 12.28 7.41 0.03
N MET A 129 11.98 8.10 1.13
CA MET A 129 12.21 9.54 1.24
C MET A 129 13.70 9.87 1.08
N GLU A 130 14.59 9.18 1.77
CA GLU A 130 16.03 9.40 1.68
C GLU A 130 16.58 9.11 0.28
N LEU A 131 16.14 8.02 -0.36
CA LEU A 131 16.51 7.71 -1.74
C LEU A 131 16.01 8.78 -2.72
N TRP A 132 14.80 9.28 -2.51
CA TRP A 132 14.24 10.36 -3.32
C TRP A 132 15.05 11.64 -3.17
N VAL A 133 15.37 12.03 -1.93
CA VAL A 133 16.22 13.22 -1.64
C VAL A 133 17.57 13.10 -2.35
N LYS A 134 18.24 11.93 -2.23
CA LYS A 134 19.53 11.71 -2.88
C LYS A 134 19.46 11.85 -4.41
N ASN A 135 18.39 11.36 -5.02
CA ASN A 135 18.25 11.38 -6.48
C ASN A 135 17.81 12.75 -7.05
N ILE A 136 17.07 13.53 -6.29
CA ILE A 136 16.51 14.81 -6.78
C ILE A 136 17.38 16.01 -6.43
N PHE A 137 17.98 16.02 -5.23
CA PHE A 137 18.72 17.19 -4.73
C PHE A 137 20.25 17.01 -4.78
N LYS A 138 20.76 15.83 -5.10
CA LYS A 138 22.21 15.54 -5.17
C LYS A 138 22.67 15.07 -6.55
N SER A 139 21.83 15.24 -7.57
CA SER A 139 22.22 15.02 -8.97
C SER A 139 22.96 16.23 -9.52
#